data_e7d2ba0b0f02caaeaca1183c6f94a3c6
#
_entry.id   e7d2ba0b0f02caaeaca1183c6f94a3c6
#
_cell.length_a   1.000
_cell.length_b   1.000
_cell.length_c   1.000
_cell.angle_alpha   90.00
_cell.angle_beta   90.00
_cell.angle_gamma   90.00
#
_symmetry.space_group_name_H-M   'P 1'
#
loop_
_entity.id
_entity.type
_entity.pdbx_description
1 polymer ?
#
loop_
_entity_poly.entity_id
_entity_poly.type
_entity_poly.pdbx_seq_one_letter_code
_entity_poly.pdbx_strand_id
1 'polypeptide(L)'
;GFRAAIDPVLLAAAVRAAYGHRVLDAGCGTGAAAFCLAARLPHAVITGLEIQGAYAALAGESADLNGMGTRVRIVEGDLGGPPDLGAPFDVVMTNPPFGAAQEKGGGTPPPEAGLATAHMESHLGLAAWIKACLKLLKHNGRLVVIHRADRLSDLLAAVAPTCGDIHVLPVW
;
A
#
# COMPACT_ATOMS: atom_id res chain seq x y z
N GLY A 1 3.95 -15.98 13.45
CA GLY A 1 2.74 -15.62 12.72
C GLY A 1 2.68 -14.12 12.52
N PHE A 2 2.28 -13.67 11.34
CA PHE A 2 2.09 -12.26 11.00
C PHE A 2 0.98 -11.69 11.88
N ARG A 3 1.27 -10.66 12.66
CA ARG A 3 0.24 -9.94 13.41
C ARG A 3 -0.19 -8.75 12.56
N ALA A 4 -1.49 -8.69 12.22
CA ALA A 4 -2.05 -7.51 11.61
C ALA A 4 -1.87 -6.33 12.60
N ALA A 5 -1.08 -5.34 12.21
CA ALA A 5 -0.96 -4.09 12.94
C ALA A 5 -2.23 -3.25 12.75
N ILE A 6 -2.38 -2.18 13.50
CA ILE A 6 -3.52 -1.25 13.35
C ILE A 6 -3.44 -0.45 12.05
N ASP A 7 -2.24 -0.30 11.48
CA ASP A 7 -1.98 0.52 10.28
C ASP A 7 -2.89 0.18 9.08
N PRO A 8 -3.09 -1.11 8.70
CA PRO A 8 -4.02 -1.47 7.63
C PRO A 8 -5.46 -1.00 7.87
N VAL A 9 -5.91 -1.02 9.11
CA VAL A 9 -7.27 -0.58 9.49
C VAL A 9 -7.38 0.94 9.32
N LEU A 10 -6.39 1.69 9.82
CA LEU A 10 -6.34 3.15 9.72
C LEU A 10 -6.20 3.60 8.27
N LEU A 11 -5.33 2.94 7.49
CA LEU A 11 -5.17 3.20 6.06
C LEU A 11 -6.51 3.01 5.33
N ALA A 12 -7.15 1.86 5.52
CA ALA A 12 -8.45 1.59 4.94
C ALA A 12 -9.53 2.60 5.39
N ALA A 13 -9.51 3.03 6.66
CA ALA A 13 -10.46 4.01 7.19
C ALA A 13 -10.32 5.39 6.54
N ALA A 14 -9.10 5.80 6.19
CA ALA A 14 -8.82 7.09 5.56
C ALA A 14 -9.23 7.14 4.07
N VAL A 15 -9.38 5.99 3.40
CA VAL A 15 -9.77 5.93 1.99
C VAL A 15 -11.24 6.38 1.83
N ARG A 16 -11.48 7.28 0.89
CA ARG A 16 -12.82 7.66 0.41
C ARG A 16 -12.93 7.29 -1.06
N ALA A 17 -13.85 6.41 -1.40
CA ALA A 17 -14.15 6.01 -2.75
C ALA A 17 -15.65 6.04 -3.02
N ALA A 18 -16.04 6.60 -4.16
CA ALA A 18 -17.42 6.60 -4.63
C ALA A 18 -17.76 5.27 -5.31
N TYR A 19 -19.03 5.07 -5.63
CA TYR A 19 -19.47 3.92 -6.40
C TYR A 19 -18.75 3.86 -7.76
N GLY A 20 -18.24 2.69 -8.12
CA GLY A 20 -17.50 2.48 -9.37
C GLY A 20 -16.04 2.93 -9.34
N HIS A 21 -15.57 3.52 -8.24
CA HIS A 21 -14.15 3.85 -8.10
C HIS A 21 -13.29 2.58 -8.00
N ARG A 22 -12.16 2.64 -8.68
CA ARG A 22 -11.11 1.62 -8.62
C ARG A 22 -10.03 2.05 -7.64
N VAL A 23 -9.69 1.16 -6.74
CA VAL A 23 -8.67 1.40 -5.70
C VAL A 23 -7.50 0.45 -5.91
N LEU A 24 -6.28 0.98 -5.84
CA LEU A 24 -5.06 0.18 -5.76
C LEU A 24 -4.55 0.18 -4.31
N ASP A 25 -4.23 -0.99 -3.79
CA ASP A 25 -3.42 -1.18 -2.59
C ASP A 25 -1.99 -1.53 -3.03
N ALA A 26 -1.09 -0.55 -3.02
CA ALA A 26 0.27 -0.70 -3.50
C ALA A 26 1.18 -1.26 -2.39
N GLY A 27 1.72 -2.46 -2.60
CA GLY A 27 2.41 -3.24 -1.59
C GLY A 27 1.43 -3.83 -0.58
N CYS A 28 0.42 -4.55 -1.05
CA CYS A 28 -0.69 -4.99 -0.21
C CYS A 28 -0.32 -6.06 0.82
N GLY A 29 0.87 -6.68 0.72
CA GLY A 29 1.27 -7.78 1.58
C GLY A 29 0.26 -8.92 1.52
N THR A 30 -0.21 -9.38 2.67
CA THR A 30 -1.26 -10.40 2.78
C THR A 30 -2.69 -9.87 2.62
N GLY A 31 -2.86 -8.61 2.16
CA GLY A 31 -4.13 -8.03 1.79
C GLY A 31 -4.92 -7.36 2.92
N ALA A 32 -4.33 -7.17 4.11
CA ALA A 32 -5.07 -6.69 5.28
C ALA A 32 -5.81 -5.37 5.05
N ALA A 33 -5.16 -4.35 4.44
CA ALA A 33 -5.79 -3.06 4.16
C ALA A 33 -6.86 -3.18 3.07
N ALA A 34 -6.58 -3.95 2.01
CA ALA A 34 -7.55 -4.22 0.95
C ALA A 34 -8.84 -4.86 1.48
N PHE A 35 -8.72 -5.84 2.39
CA PHE A 35 -9.90 -6.52 2.97
C PHE A 35 -10.66 -5.62 3.95
N CYS A 36 -9.97 -4.85 4.78
CA CYS A 36 -10.61 -3.84 5.63
C CYS A 36 -11.40 -2.84 4.79
N LEU A 37 -10.83 -2.39 3.67
CA LEU A 37 -11.50 -1.49 2.75
C LEU A 37 -12.70 -2.16 2.06
N ALA A 38 -12.55 -3.39 1.57
CA ALA A 38 -13.62 -4.15 0.92
C ALA A 38 -14.81 -4.42 1.84
N ALA A 39 -14.54 -4.68 3.13
CA ALA A 39 -15.59 -4.84 4.14
C ALA A 39 -16.33 -3.52 4.40
N ARG A 40 -15.60 -2.40 4.47
CA ARG A 40 -16.17 -1.07 4.74
C ARG A 40 -16.90 -0.47 3.54
N LEU A 41 -16.41 -0.70 2.32
CA LEU A 41 -16.96 -0.18 1.07
C LEU A 41 -17.34 -1.33 0.13
N PRO A 42 -18.55 -1.89 0.25
CA PRO A 42 -18.96 -3.07 -0.53
C PRO A 42 -19.03 -2.82 -2.05
N HIS A 43 -19.05 -1.57 -2.47
CA HIS A 43 -19.08 -1.14 -3.89
C HIS A 43 -17.68 -0.88 -4.48
N ALA A 44 -16.62 -0.90 -3.67
CA ALA A 44 -15.26 -0.65 -4.17
C ALA A 44 -14.72 -1.86 -4.93
N VAL A 45 -14.03 -1.58 -6.05
CA VAL A 45 -13.24 -2.55 -6.80
C VAL A 45 -11.77 -2.32 -6.45
N ILE A 46 -11.14 -3.31 -5.85
CA ILE A 46 -9.81 -3.18 -5.27
C ILE A 46 -8.83 -4.07 -6.02
N THR A 47 -7.68 -3.53 -6.37
CA THR A 47 -6.54 -4.31 -6.84
C THR A 47 -5.44 -4.22 -5.78
N GLY A 48 -4.94 -5.34 -5.29
CA GLY A 48 -3.73 -5.41 -4.48
C GLY A 48 -2.54 -5.74 -5.37
N LEU A 49 -1.46 -4.99 -5.28
CA LEU A 49 -0.19 -5.27 -5.95
C LEU A 49 0.86 -5.64 -4.89
N GLU A 50 1.47 -6.82 -5.06
CA GLU A 50 2.48 -7.33 -4.12
C GLU A 50 3.62 -7.99 -4.88
N ILE A 51 4.86 -7.63 -4.53
CA ILE A 51 6.05 -8.14 -5.19
C ILE A 51 6.41 -9.57 -4.73
N GLN A 52 6.07 -9.92 -3.49
CA GLN A 52 6.36 -11.22 -2.92
C GLN A 52 5.26 -12.22 -3.28
N GLY A 53 5.57 -13.17 -4.20
CA GLY A 53 4.61 -14.15 -4.69
C GLY A 53 3.92 -14.96 -3.58
N ALA A 54 4.65 -15.29 -2.49
CA ALA A 54 4.08 -15.99 -1.34
C ALA A 54 2.99 -15.16 -0.61
N TYR A 55 3.19 -13.84 -0.47
CA TYR A 55 2.20 -12.96 0.15
C TYR A 55 1.03 -12.68 -0.80
N ALA A 56 1.32 -12.51 -2.09
CA ALA A 56 0.27 -12.35 -3.11
C ALA A 56 -0.64 -13.59 -3.15
N ALA A 57 -0.09 -14.81 -3.10
CA ALA A 57 -0.86 -16.04 -3.04
C ALA A 57 -1.75 -16.12 -1.80
N LEU A 58 -1.18 -15.84 -0.60
CA LEU A 58 -1.94 -15.80 0.66
C LEU A 58 -3.06 -14.75 0.64
N ALA A 59 -2.81 -13.59 0.03
CA ALA A 59 -3.84 -12.56 -0.13
C ALA A 59 -4.95 -13.02 -1.08
N GLY A 60 -4.61 -13.70 -2.18
CA GLY A 60 -5.59 -14.28 -3.10
C GLY A 60 -6.48 -15.32 -2.42
N GLU A 61 -5.89 -16.29 -1.73
CA GLU A 61 -6.63 -17.29 -0.95
C GLU A 61 -7.53 -16.64 0.11
N SER A 62 -7.02 -15.60 0.80
CA SER A 62 -7.80 -14.86 1.79
C SER A 62 -8.98 -14.13 1.16
N ALA A 63 -8.83 -13.57 -0.06
CA ALA A 63 -9.93 -12.94 -0.79
C ALA A 63 -11.05 -13.96 -1.07
N ASP A 64 -10.70 -15.15 -1.51
CA ASP A 64 -11.65 -16.21 -1.84
C ASP A 64 -12.35 -16.73 -0.57
N LEU A 65 -11.61 -17.01 0.50
CA LEU A 65 -12.13 -17.47 1.77
C LEU A 65 -13.13 -16.48 2.41
N ASN A 66 -12.93 -15.17 2.18
CA ASN A 66 -13.83 -14.13 2.67
C ASN A 66 -14.96 -13.77 1.68
N GLY A 67 -15.10 -14.48 0.56
CA GLY A 67 -16.10 -14.19 -0.46
C GLY A 67 -15.88 -12.84 -1.16
N MET A 68 -14.64 -12.34 -1.17
CA MET A 68 -14.28 -11.03 -1.75
C MET A 68 -13.64 -11.13 -3.13
N GLY A 69 -13.35 -12.33 -3.65
CA GLY A 69 -12.62 -12.57 -4.90
C GLY A 69 -13.22 -11.91 -6.15
N THR A 70 -14.51 -11.58 -6.14
CA THR A 70 -15.16 -10.84 -7.24
C THR A 70 -14.84 -9.34 -7.25
N ARG A 71 -14.36 -8.79 -6.14
CA ARG A 71 -14.12 -7.35 -5.93
C ARG A 71 -12.68 -7.02 -5.54
N VAL A 72 -11.96 -7.98 -5.00
CA VAL A 72 -10.56 -7.84 -4.58
C VAL A 72 -9.73 -8.76 -5.46
N ARG A 73 -8.99 -8.18 -6.39
CA ARG A 73 -8.04 -8.88 -7.27
C ARG A 73 -6.63 -8.66 -6.73
N ILE A 74 -5.89 -9.73 -6.52
CA ILE A 74 -4.46 -9.66 -6.14
C ILE A 74 -3.61 -9.93 -7.37
N VAL A 75 -2.57 -9.12 -7.54
CA VAL A 75 -1.62 -9.21 -8.65
C VAL A 75 -0.21 -9.25 -8.07
N GLU A 76 0.53 -10.28 -8.44
CA GLU A 76 1.97 -10.33 -8.17
C GLU A 76 2.70 -9.42 -9.14
N GLY A 77 3.57 -8.53 -8.61
CA GLY A 77 4.36 -7.64 -9.45
C GLY A 77 5.08 -6.54 -8.67
N ASP A 78 6.05 -5.94 -9.34
CA ASP A 78 6.85 -4.84 -8.80
C ASP A 78 6.21 -3.48 -9.11
N LEU A 79 6.03 -2.66 -8.08
CA LEU A 79 5.52 -1.28 -8.23
C LEU A 79 6.44 -0.41 -9.10
N GLY A 80 7.74 -0.70 -9.15
CA GLY A 80 8.72 0.03 -9.97
C GLY A 80 8.54 -0.18 -11.48
N GLY A 81 7.99 -1.34 -11.85
CA GLY A 81 7.64 -1.72 -13.22
C GLY A 81 6.38 -2.59 -13.20
N PRO A 82 5.21 -2.03 -12.85
CA PRO A 82 4.04 -2.84 -12.60
C PRO A 82 3.58 -3.55 -13.88
N PRO A 83 3.01 -4.77 -13.73
CA PRO A 83 2.34 -5.44 -14.84
C PRO A 83 1.09 -4.63 -15.25
N ASP A 84 0.41 -5.08 -16.30
CA ASP A 84 -0.86 -4.46 -16.68
C ASP A 84 -1.91 -4.64 -15.57
N LEU A 85 -2.18 -3.55 -14.87
CA LEU A 85 -3.18 -3.45 -13.82
C LEU A 85 -4.55 -2.98 -14.34
N GLY A 86 -4.67 -2.79 -15.67
CA GLY A 86 -5.79 -2.16 -16.33
C GLY A 86 -5.68 -0.62 -16.36
N ALA A 87 -6.80 0.05 -16.43
CA ALA A 87 -6.85 1.51 -16.46
C ALA A 87 -6.31 2.13 -15.15
N PRO A 88 -5.88 3.40 -15.14
CA PRO A 88 -5.44 4.07 -13.92
C PRO A 88 -6.53 4.09 -12.83
N PHE A 89 -6.13 4.32 -11.58
CA PHE A 89 -6.96 4.21 -10.39
C PHE A 89 -7.51 5.56 -9.93
N ASP A 90 -8.70 5.55 -9.34
CA ASP A 90 -9.30 6.72 -8.70
C ASP A 90 -8.63 7.00 -7.35
N VAL A 91 -8.22 5.94 -6.66
CA VAL A 91 -7.50 6.01 -5.39
C VAL A 91 -6.34 5.02 -5.40
N VAL A 92 -5.18 5.46 -4.92
CA VAL A 92 -4.08 4.58 -4.54
C VAL A 92 -3.90 4.71 -3.03
N MET A 93 -3.93 3.60 -2.32
CA MET A 93 -3.56 3.54 -0.91
C MET A 93 -2.29 2.72 -0.75
N THR A 94 -1.47 3.05 0.24
CA THR A 94 -0.22 2.33 0.48
C THR A 94 0.27 2.50 1.91
N ASN A 95 0.87 1.45 2.43
CA ASN A 95 1.74 1.44 3.59
C ASN A 95 3.16 1.09 3.10
N PRO A 96 3.95 2.08 2.66
CA PRO A 96 5.26 1.81 2.08
C PRO A 96 6.14 1.02 3.05
N PRO A 97 7.00 0.10 2.55
CA PRO A 97 7.93 -0.60 3.41
C PRO A 97 8.86 0.40 4.10
N PHE A 98 9.12 0.19 5.38
CA PHE A 98 10.05 1.00 6.16
C PHE A 98 11.49 0.64 5.74
N GLY A 99 11.89 1.01 4.52
CA GLY A 99 13.14 0.60 3.92
C GLY A 99 14.35 0.92 4.80
N ALA A 100 15.20 -0.06 4.95
CA ALA A 100 16.56 0.06 5.51
C ALA A 100 17.51 0.82 4.57
N ALA A 101 17.07 1.88 3.92
CA ALA A 101 17.96 2.84 3.28
C ALA A 101 18.42 3.82 4.36
N GLN A 102 19.56 3.50 5.01
CA GLN A 102 20.33 4.36 5.90
C GLN A 102 19.83 4.49 7.36
N GLU A 103 19.65 3.42 8.08
CA GLU A 103 20.02 3.47 9.49
C GLU A 103 21.54 3.42 9.62
N LYS A 104 22.18 4.59 9.52
CA LYS A 104 23.50 4.84 10.10
C LYS A 104 23.33 4.91 11.63
N GLY A 105 23.08 3.77 12.25
CA GLY A 105 22.98 3.63 13.67
C GLY A 105 22.80 2.16 13.99
N GLY A 106 23.89 1.50 14.45
CA GLY A 106 23.96 0.07 14.67
C GLY A 106 22.88 -0.47 15.62
N GLY A 107 21.82 -0.99 15.05
CA GLY A 107 20.84 -1.82 15.71
C GLY A 107 20.93 -3.23 15.15
N THR A 108 20.98 -4.24 16.01
CA THR A 108 20.97 -5.66 15.66
C THR A 108 19.68 -5.99 14.90
N PRO A 109 19.73 -6.66 13.74
CA PRO A 109 18.50 -7.03 13.02
C PRO A 109 17.64 -7.96 13.87
N PRO A 110 16.31 -7.84 13.79
CA PRO A 110 15.42 -8.74 14.53
C PRO A 110 15.55 -10.19 14.03
N PRO A 111 15.44 -11.20 14.93
CA PRO A 111 15.80 -12.59 14.64
C PRO A 111 14.80 -13.38 13.79
N GLU A 112 13.81 -12.79 13.15
CA GLU A 112 12.85 -13.51 12.33
C GLU A 112 13.05 -13.18 10.84
N ALA A 113 13.57 -14.18 10.09
CA ALA A 113 13.88 -14.09 8.66
C ALA A 113 12.73 -13.57 7.77
N GLY A 114 11.47 -13.75 8.16
CA GLY A 114 10.31 -13.30 7.39
C GLY A 114 10.07 -11.78 7.45
N LEU A 115 10.44 -11.12 8.55
CA LEU A 115 10.34 -9.65 8.68
C LEU A 115 11.52 -8.96 8.00
N ALA A 116 12.71 -9.57 8.03
CA ALA A 116 13.89 -9.05 7.36
C ALA A 116 13.71 -9.01 5.84
N THR A 117 13.04 -10.00 5.24
CA THR A 117 12.79 -10.05 3.79
C THR A 117 11.82 -8.96 3.35
N ALA A 118 10.75 -8.70 4.11
CA ALA A 118 9.81 -7.60 3.83
C ALA A 118 10.47 -6.22 3.90
N HIS A 119 11.50 -6.06 4.73
CA HIS A 119 12.28 -4.82 4.85
C HIS A 119 13.38 -4.67 3.79
N MET A 120 13.83 -5.76 3.18
CA MET A 120 14.98 -5.77 2.25
C MET A 120 14.57 -5.79 0.77
N GLU A 121 13.36 -6.14 0.41
CA GLU A 121 12.97 -6.39 -0.98
C GLU A 121 12.38 -5.19 -1.73
N SER A 122 12.12 -4.07 -1.07
CA SER A 122 11.81 -2.84 -1.80
C SER A 122 13.11 -2.10 -2.14
N HIS A 123 13.60 -2.29 -3.36
CA HIS A 123 14.70 -1.47 -3.91
C HIS A 123 14.25 -0.04 -4.22
N LEU A 124 12.97 0.27 -4.04
CA LEU A 124 12.44 1.62 -4.20
C LEU A 124 12.57 2.37 -2.86
N GLY A 125 13.36 3.43 -2.85
CA GLY A 125 13.29 4.40 -1.77
C GLY A 125 11.91 5.08 -1.71
N LEU A 126 11.55 5.66 -0.56
CA LEU A 126 10.21 6.25 -0.32
C LEU A 126 9.77 7.22 -1.44
N ALA A 127 10.64 8.12 -1.88
CA ALA A 127 10.32 9.07 -2.94
C ALA A 127 10.00 8.38 -4.27
N ALA A 128 10.75 7.34 -4.64
CA ALA A 128 10.50 6.57 -5.85
C ALA A 128 9.20 5.76 -5.74
N TRP A 129 8.91 5.20 -4.55
CA TRP A 129 7.65 4.51 -4.25
C TRP A 129 6.44 5.43 -4.44
N ILE A 130 6.47 6.59 -3.82
CA ILE A 130 5.39 7.59 -3.94
C ILE A 130 5.22 8.03 -5.40
N LYS A 131 6.33 8.29 -6.12
CA LYS A 131 6.28 8.64 -7.54
C LYS A 131 5.65 7.52 -8.39
N ALA A 132 5.94 6.26 -8.10
CA ALA A 132 5.33 5.12 -8.78
C ALA A 132 3.81 5.04 -8.50
N CYS A 133 3.38 5.24 -7.25
CA CYS A 133 1.97 5.32 -6.88
C CYS A 133 1.25 6.45 -7.64
N LEU A 134 1.86 7.64 -7.72
CA LEU A 134 1.26 8.80 -8.41
C LEU A 134 1.07 8.55 -9.91
N LYS A 135 1.96 7.80 -10.56
CA LYS A 135 1.83 7.44 -11.99
C LYS A 135 0.63 6.53 -12.28
N LEU A 136 0.16 5.79 -11.27
CA LEU A 136 -0.98 4.88 -11.40
C LEU A 136 -2.32 5.56 -11.09
N LEU A 137 -2.31 6.82 -10.63
CA LEU A 137 -3.51 7.60 -10.38
C LEU A 137 -4.07 8.24 -11.65
N LYS A 138 -5.39 8.34 -11.70
CA LYS A 138 -6.07 9.25 -12.63
C LYS A 138 -5.74 10.69 -12.31
N HIS A 139 -5.96 11.57 -13.28
CA HIS A 139 -6.00 13.00 -13.02
C HIS A 139 -7.07 13.29 -11.93
N ASN A 140 -6.73 14.10 -10.94
CA ASN A 140 -7.56 14.35 -9.74
C ASN A 140 -7.82 13.09 -8.89
N GLY A 141 -7.06 12.02 -9.07
CA GLY A 141 -7.08 10.85 -8.20
C GLY A 141 -6.52 11.16 -6.80
N ARG A 142 -6.77 10.29 -5.86
CA ARG A 142 -6.37 10.47 -4.46
C ARG A 142 -5.30 9.47 -4.05
N LEU A 143 -4.21 9.97 -3.48
CA LEU A 143 -3.19 9.15 -2.80
C LEU A 143 -3.47 9.15 -1.30
N VAL A 144 -3.50 7.97 -0.67
CA VAL A 144 -3.61 7.78 0.77
C VAL A 144 -2.39 6.99 1.25
N VAL A 145 -1.62 7.57 2.15
CA VAL A 145 -0.39 6.96 2.66
C VAL A 145 -0.45 6.89 4.19
N ILE A 146 -0.13 5.74 4.76
CA ILE A 146 0.19 5.64 6.17
C ILE A 146 1.69 5.45 6.33
N HIS A 147 2.30 6.20 7.22
CA HIS A 147 3.74 6.09 7.48
C HIS A 147 4.09 6.65 8.87
N ARG A 148 5.31 6.40 9.31
CA ARG A 148 5.86 6.93 10.55
C ARG A 148 5.99 8.47 10.48
N ALA A 149 5.71 9.13 11.59
CA ALA A 149 5.74 10.59 11.67
C ALA A 149 7.14 11.19 11.44
N ASP A 150 8.22 10.47 11.78
CA ASP A 150 9.61 10.89 11.54
C ASP A 150 9.99 10.96 10.05
N ARG A 151 9.16 10.39 9.15
CA ARG A 151 9.34 10.46 7.70
C ARG A 151 8.37 11.43 7.02
N LEU A 152 7.67 12.26 7.79
CA LEU A 152 6.67 13.20 7.24
C LEU A 152 7.31 14.21 6.29
N SER A 153 8.51 14.73 6.60
CA SER A 153 9.21 15.67 5.71
C SER A 153 9.53 15.06 4.35
N ASP A 154 9.95 13.78 4.32
CA ASP A 154 10.27 13.08 3.08
C ASP A 154 9.02 12.81 2.24
N LEU A 155 7.91 12.45 2.90
CA LEU A 155 6.62 12.28 2.23
C LEU A 155 6.13 13.58 1.62
N LEU A 156 6.16 14.68 2.38
CA LEU A 156 5.75 15.99 1.88
C LEU A 156 6.61 16.44 0.70
N ALA A 157 7.92 16.25 0.75
CA ALA A 157 8.82 16.55 -0.35
C ALA A 157 8.49 15.73 -1.61
N ALA A 158 8.06 14.47 -1.44
CA ALA A 158 7.72 13.58 -2.55
C ALA A 158 6.38 13.92 -3.22
N VAL A 159 5.39 14.40 -2.46
CA VAL A 159 4.04 14.66 -2.99
C VAL A 159 3.82 16.11 -3.43
N ALA A 160 4.43 17.10 -2.76
CA ALA A 160 4.21 18.52 -2.98
C ALA A 160 4.37 19.00 -4.45
N PRO A 161 5.29 18.46 -5.26
CA PRO A 161 5.42 18.88 -6.65
C PRO A 161 4.23 18.52 -7.55
N THR A 162 3.42 17.53 -7.14
CA THR A 162 2.38 16.94 -8.00
C THR A 162 0.99 17.00 -7.38
N CYS A 163 0.91 16.98 -6.05
CA CYS A 163 -0.36 16.94 -5.32
C CYS A 163 -0.72 18.31 -4.77
N GLY A 164 -1.97 18.73 -4.97
CA GLY A 164 -2.62 19.76 -4.20
C GLY A 164 -3.41 19.17 -3.03
N ASP A 165 -3.99 19.99 -2.18
CA ASP A 165 -4.92 19.59 -1.11
C ASP A 165 -4.37 18.46 -0.20
N ILE A 166 -3.18 18.72 0.39
CA ILE A 166 -2.51 17.75 1.25
C ILE A 166 -3.06 17.82 2.67
N HIS A 167 -3.56 16.70 3.18
CA HIS A 167 -4.04 16.56 4.55
C HIS A 167 -3.15 15.61 5.34
N VAL A 168 -2.78 16.00 6.55
CA VAL A 168 -2.05 15.17 7.51
C VAL A 168 -2.97 14.84 8.67
N LEU A 169 -3.18 13.55 8.92
CA LEU A 169 -3.99 13.04 10.02
C LEU A 169 -3.07 12.37 11.05
N PRO A 170 -2.72 13.04 12.16
CA PRO A 170 -1.89 12.44 13.20
C PRO A 170 -2.66 11.33 13.93
N VAL A 171 -1.97 10.22 14.21
CA VAL A 171 -2.47 9.10 15.01
C VAL A 171 -1.54 8.96 16.23
N TRP A 172 -2.13 8.95 17.44
CA TRP A 172 -1.43 8.92 18.73
C TRP A 172 -1.59 7.57 19.41
#